data_0c9611746a4dddad69b34999d5f9555c
#
_entry.id   0c9611746a4dddad69b34999d5f9555c
#
_cell.length_a   1.000
_cell.length_b   1.000
_cell.length_c   1.000
_cell.angle_alpha   90.00
_cell.angle_beta   90.00
_cell.angle_gamma   90.00
#
_symmetry.space_group_name_H-M   'P 1'
#
loop_
_entity.id
_entity.type
_entity.pdbx_description
1 polymer ?
#
loop_
_entity_poly.entity_id
_entity_poly.type
_entity_poly.pdbx_seq_one_letter_code
_entity_poly.pdbx_strand_id
1 'polypeptide(L)'
;MKDQNFYKKYIATVEDFPIKGIMFRDITPTLENGLIFKDCIDDMAEIVSKYDFNKIICADARGFLFGAALAYKLGKDLITARKPGKLPRPGLEYSYTLEYGKNTLLISEDSIQENDRCLVVDDLLATGGSAAAMIELVKMAKATPVAAIFYIELPDLHGIKEIKKAMDIPVHSLVQFEGE
;
A
#
# COMPACT_ATOMS: atom_id res chain seq x y z
N MET A 1 9.06 17.26 5.95
CA MET A 1 8.06 16.73 5.01
C MET A 1 7.81 17.73 3.89
N LYS A 2 7.81 17.31 2.62
CA LYS A 2 7.51 18.14 1.46
C LYS A 2 6.01 18.35 1.33
N ASP A 3 5.59 19.42 0.63
CA ASP A 3 4.19 19.64 0.26
C ASP A 3 3.76 18.64 -0.83
N GLN A 4 2.49 18.24 -0.82
CA GLN A 4 1.92 17.35 -1.83
C GLN A 4 2.10 17.87 -3.26
N ASN A 5 2.04 19.21 -3.49
CA ASN A 5 2.26 19.81 -4.80
C ASN A 5 3.70 19.64 -5.31
N PHE A 6 4.65 19.40 -4.41
CA PHE A 6 6.02 19.03 -4.79
C PHE A 6 6.03 17.68 -5.49
N TYR A 7 5.39 16.66 -4.90
CA TYR A 7 5.36 15.32 -5.45
C TYR A 7 4.47 15.19 -6.70
N LYS A 8 3.37 15.96 -6.79
CA LYS A 8 2.49 15.96 -7.98
C LYS A 8 3.25 16.22 -9.29
N LYS A 9 4.35 16.96 -9.26
CA LYS A 9 5.20 17.24 -10.43
C LYS A 9 5.94 16.00 -10.96
N TYR A 10 6.04 14.97 -10.15
CA TYR A 10 6.73 13.71 -10.46
C TYR A 10 5.78 12.52 -10.59
N ILE A 11 4.49 12.79 -10.70
CA ILE A 11 3.44 11.81 -10.98
C ILE A 11 2.80 12.22 -12.31
N ALA A 12 3.00 11.39 -13.34
CA ALA A 12 2.39 11.67 -14.63
C ALA A 12 0.93 11.22 -14.64
N THR A 13 0.08 11.97 -15.32
CA THR A 13 -1.31 11.56 -15.58
C THR A 13 -1.42 11.07 -17.01
N VAL A 14 -1.89 9.85 -17.19
CA VAL A 14 -2.15 9.25 -18.50
C VAL A 14 -3.65 9.01 -18.63
N GLU A 15 -4.27 9.76 -19.52
CA GLU A 15 -5.70 9.65 -19.78
C GLU A 15 -6.02 8.37 -20.55
N ASP A 16 -7.19 7.81 -20.29
CA ASP A 16 -7.73 6.63 -20.98
C ASP A 16 -6.82 5.37 -20.90
N PHE A 17 -6.09 5.18 -19.80
CA PHE A 17 -5.24 4.00 -19.58
C PHE A 17 -5.66 3.22 -18.31
N PRO A 18 -5.75 1.87 -18.33
CA PRO A 18 -5.61 0.96 -19.50
C PRO A 18 -6.84 0.92 -20.39
N ILE A 19 -7.92 1.58 -19.99
CA ILE A 19 -9.18 1.67 -20.74
C ILE A 19 -9.72 3.11 -20.70
N LYS A 20 -10.55 3.46 -21.67
CA LYS A 20 -11.18 4.77 -21.77
C LYS A 20 -11.93 5.15 -20.47
N GLY A 21 -11.71 6.36 -20.01
CA GLY A 21 -12.31 6.94 -18.80
C GLY A 21 -11.48 6.77 -17.53
N ILE A 22 -10.36 6.07 -17.57
CA ILE A 22 -9.45 5.93 -16.43
C ILE A 22 -8.33 6.96 -16.52
N MET A 23 -8.15 7.74 -15.44
CA MET A 23 -7.04 8.67 -15.27
C MET A 23 -5.90 7.96 -14.52
N PHE A 24 -4.99 7.32 -15.23
CA PHE A 24 -3.91 6.56 -14.62
C PHE A 24 -2.84 7.48 -14.03
N ARG A 25 -2.51 7.27 -12.76
CA ARG A 25 -1.43 7.99 -12.06
C ARG A 25 -0.14 7.18 -12.14
N ASP A 26 0.74 7.61 -13.04
CA ASP A 26 2.03 6.95 -13.27
C ASP A 26 3.09 7.47 -12.30
N ILE A 27 3.60 6.57 -11.47
CA ILE A 27 4.65 6.84 -10.47
C ILE A 27 6.07 6.72 -11.04
N THR A 28 6.20 6.29 -12.30
CA THR A 28 7.52 6.05 -12.94
C THR A 28 8.45 7.26 -12.84
N PRO A 29 7.99 8.52 -13.09
CA PRO A 29 8.87 9.67 -12.96
C PRO A 29 9.42 9.89 -11.54
N THR A 30 8.66 9.50 -10.49
CA THR A 30 9.16 9.52 -9.11
C THR A 30 10.29 8.49 -8.93
N LEU A 31 10.11 7.28 -9.45
CA LEU A 31 11.07 6.18 -9.31
C LEU A 31 12.35 6.42 -10.11
N GLU A 32 12.25 7.04 -11.28
CA GLU A 32 13.38 7.37 -12.15
C GLU A 32 14.23 8.53 -11.61
N ASN A 33 13.75 9.26 -10.62
CA ASN A 33 14.49 10.31 -9.93
C ASN A 33 14.85 9.86 -8.50
N GLY A 34 16.08 9.38 -8.32
CA GLY A 34 16.52 8.82 -7.04
C GLY A 34 16.46 9.79 -5.86
N LEU A 35 16.60 11.10 -6.08
CA LEU A 35 16.46 12.10 -5.01
C LEU A 35 15.00 12.29 -4.61
N ILE A 36 14.11 12.34 -5.58
CA ILE A 36 12.67 12.47 -5.32
C ILE A 36 12.12 11.22 -4.66
N PHE A 37 12.52 10.02 -5.14
CA PHE A 37 12.14 8.78 -4.50
C PHE A 37 12.65 8.69 -3.06
N LYS A 38 13.91 9.11 -2.83
CA LYS A 38 14.48 9.19 -1.47
C LYS A 38 13.65 10.13 -0.59
N ASP A 39 13.34 11.35 -1.04
CA ASP A 39 12.51 12.31 -0.29
C ASP A 39 11.13 11.71 0.03
N CYS A 40 10.52 11.01 -0.93
CA CYS A 40 9.24 10.33 -0.74
C CYS A 40 9.32 9.28 0.39
N ILE A 41 10.33 8.41 0.38
CA ILE A 41 10.52 7.40 1.41
C ILE A 41 10.87 8.05 2.76
N ASP A 42 11.61 9.13 2.77
CA ASP A 42 11.95 9.87 4.00
C ASP A 42 10.70 10.48 4.64
N ASP A 43 9.83 11.09 3.85
CA ASP A 43 8.57 11.66 4.34
C ASP A 43 7.59 10.59 4.80
N MET A 44 7.48 9.46 4.08
CA MET A 44 6.69 8.31 4.55
C MET A 44 7.20 7.78 5.88
N ALA A 45 8.53 7.64 6.04
CA ALA A 45 9.14 7.18 7.28
C ALA A 45 8.88 8.15 8.45
N GLU A 46 8.93 9.45 8.20
CA GLU A 46 8.60 10.47 9.22
C GLU A 46 7.15 10.35 9.70
N ILE A 47 6.19 10.22 8.76
CA ILE A 47 4.76 10.07 9.09
C ILE A 47 4.50 8.84 9.97
N VAL A 48 5.13 7.71 9.66
CA VAL A 48 4.88 6.45 10.36
C VAL A 48 5.72 6.27 11.62
N SER A 49 6.70 7.14 11.88
CA SER A 49 7.62 7.05 13.04
C SER A 49 6.92 7.05 14.40
N LYS A 50 5.72 7.61 14.46
CA LYS A 50 4.88 7.65 15.67
C LYS A 50 4.17 6.34 15.99
N TYR A 51 4.18 5.37 15.07
CA TYR A 51 3.54 4.06 15.27
C TYR A 51 4.57 3.02 15.67
N ASP A 52 4.20 2.20 16.64
CA ASP A 52 5.00 1.03 17.02
C ASP A 52 4.62 -0.16 16.13
N PHE A 53 5.56 -0.61 15.28
CA PHE A 53 5.41 -1.78 14.40
C PHE A 53 6.77 -2.44 14.16
N ASN A 54 6.74 -3.74 13.88
CA ASN A 54 7.93 -4.53 13.56
C ASN A 54 7.93 -5.06 12.13
N LYS A 55 6.78 -5.08 11.45
CA LYS A 55 6.63 -5.59 10.08
C LYS A 55 5.95 -4.59 9.17
N ILE A 56 6.32 -4.64 7.89
CA ILE A 56 5.67 -3.92 6.80
C ILE A 56 5.07 -4.95 5.87
N ILE A 57 3.78 -4.83 5.54
CA ILE A 57 3.11 -5.64 4.53
C ILE A 57 2.78 -4.77 3.30
N CYS A 58 3.11 -5.25 2.11
CA CYS A 58 2.85 -4.56 0.85
C CYS A 58 2.40 -5.52 -0.25
N ALA A 59 1.60 -5.00 -1.22
CA ALA A 59 0.98 -5.83 -2.25
C ALA A 59 1.75 -5.84 -3.58
N ASP A 60 1.64 -6.98 -4.28
CA ASP A 60 2.15 -7.21 -5.64
C ASP A 60 1.40 -6.29 -6.64
N ALA A 61 2.08 -5.43 -7.42
CA ALA A 61 3.53 -5.37 -7.63
C ALA A 61 4.17 -4.04 -7.20
N ARG A 62 3.48 -2.89 -7.44
CA ARG A 62 4.06 -1.55 -7.24
C ARG A 62 4.25 -1.21 -5.76
N GLY A 63 3.41 -1.73 -4.87
CA GLY A 63 3.57 -1.60 -3.43
C GLY A 63 4.91 -2.13 -2.92
N PHE A 64 5.50 -3.13 -3.60
CA PHE A 64 6.81 -3.65 -3.22
C PHE A 64 7.93 -2.61 -3.30
N LEU A 65 7.86 -1.67 -4.23
CA LEU A 65 8.87 -0.63 -4.41
C LEU A 65 8.95 0.28 -3.18
N PHE A 66 7.80 0.71 -2.68
CA PHE A 66 7.71 1.55 -1.49
C PHE A 66 7.92 0.74 -0.20
N GLY A 67 7.28 -0.43 -0.12
CA GLY A 67 7.41 -1.31 1.03
C GLY A 67 8.85 -1.74 1.29
N ALA A 68 9.59 -2.15 0.25
CA ALA A 68 10.99 -2.57 0.36
C ALA A 68 11.91 -1.41 0.76
N ALA A 69 11.74 -0.24 0.14
CA ALA A 69 12.55 0.94 0.46
C ALA A 69 12.30 1.42 1.90
N LEU A 70 11.03 1.42 2.33
CA LEU A 70 10.66 1.82 3.69
C LEU A 70 11.14 0.81 4.74
N ALA A 71 11.01 -0.51 4.46
CA ALA A 71 11.49 -1.58 5.33
C ALA A 71 13.01 -1.49 5.52
N TYR A 72 13.76 -1.32 4.42
CA TYR A 72 15.21 -1.13 4.48
C TYR A 72 15.59 0.10 5.31
N LYS A 73 14.93 1.24 5.05
CA LYS A 73 15.21 2.48 5.77
C LYS A 73 14.97 2.37 7.29
N LEU A 74 13.92 1.68 7.68
CA LEU A 74 13.48 1.57 9.08
C LEU A 74 14.01 0.31 9.79
N GLY A 75 14.72 -0.59 9.08
CA GLY A 75 15.20 -1.86 9.63
C GLY A 75 14.05 -2.77 10.08
N LYS A 76 12.96 -2.83 9.30
CA LYS A 76 11.77 -3.63 9.58
C LYS A 76 11.66 -4.81 8.65
N ASP A 77 10.99 -5.88 9.09
CA ASP A 77 10.70 -7.04 8.26
C ASP A 77 9.73 -6.67 7.13
N LEU A 78 9.95 -7.24 5.94
CA LEU A 78 9.10 -7.04 4.78
C LEU A 78 8.28 -8.28 4.47
N ILE A 79 6.96 -8.13 4.46
CA ILE A 79 6.00 -9.16 4.09
C ILE A 79 5.40 -8.83 2.73
N THR A 80 5.56 -9.75 1.79
CA THR A 80 5.04 -9.58 0.44
C THR A 80 3.69 -10.28 0.27
N ALA A 81 2.62 -9.53 0.09
CA ALA A 81 1.33 -10.07 -0.29
C ALA A 81 1.28 -10.28 -1.80
N ARG A 82 1.18 -11.54 -2.23
CA ARG A 82 1.32 -11.97 -3.62
C ARG A 82 -0.01 -12.34 -4.25
N LYS A 83 -0.10 -12.16 -5.55
CA LYS A 83 -1.22 -12.69 -6.36
C LYS A 83 -1.15 -14.22 -6.47
N PRO A 84 -2.28 -14.93 -6.74
CA PRO A 84 -2.29 -16.37 -6.94
C PRO A 84 -1.23 -16.85 -7.93
N GLY A 85 -0.61 -18.00 -7.61
CA GLY A 85 0.45 -18.58 -8.42
C GLY A 85 1.84 -17.93 -8.29
N LYS A 86 1.98 -16.91 -7.43
CA LYS A 86 3.26 -16.21 -7.19
C LYS A 86 3.91 -16.58 -5.87
N LEU A 87 3.22 -17.29 -4.98
CA LEU A 87 3.74 -17.72 -3.69
C LEU A 87 4.29 -19.16 -3.81
N PRO A 88 5.58 -19.40 -3.50
CA PRO A 88 6.19 -20.74 -3.66
C PRO A 88 5.96 -21.67 -2.47
N ARG A 89 5.49 -21.16 -1.33
CA ARG A 89 5.22 -21.91 -0.11
C ARG A 89 3.74 -21.84 0.26
N PRO A 90 3.21 -22.75 1.09
CA PRO A 90 1.87 -22.62 1.66
C PRO A 90 1.66 -21.26 2.33
N GLY A 91 0.45 -20.75 2.25
CA GLY A 91 0.16 -19.42 2.76
C GLY A 91 -1.29 -19.21 3.15
N LEU A 92 -1.50 -18.14 3.89
CA LEU A 92 -2.82 -17.59 4.15
C LEU A 92 -3.28 -16.84 2.91
N GLU A 93 -4.54 -17.01 2.54
CA GLU A 93 -5.14 -16.31 1.42
C GLU A 93 -6.39 -15.55 1.84
N TYR A 94 -6.58 -14.39 1.26
CA TYR A 94 -7.81 -13.61 1.40
C TYR A 94 -8.29 -13.12 0.03
N SER A 95 -9.56 -13.39 -0.24
CA SER A 95 -10.22 -12.98 -1.48
C SER A 95 -11.19 -11.84 -1.24
N TYR A 96 -11.16 -10.83 -2.09
CA TYR A 96 -12.06 -9.69 -2.05
C TYR A 96 -12.68 -9.43 -3.42
N THR A 97 -13.88 -8.88 -3.41
CA THR A 97 -14.64 -8.62 -4.63
C THR A 97 -14.41 -7.17 -5.07
N LEU A 98 -14.12 -6.98 -6.35
CA LEU A 98 -14.19 -5.70 -7.02
C LEU A 98 -15.49 -5.65 -7.88
N GLU A 99 -15.85 -4.48 -8.37
CA GLU A 99 -17.01 -4.34 -9.28
C GLU A 99 -16.92 -5.27 -10.50
N TYR A 100 -15.71 -5.61 -10.94
CA TYR A 100 -15.44 -6.43 -12.13
C TYR A 100 -14.58 -7.66 -11.80
N GLY A 101 -14.94 -8.43 -10.73
CA GLY A 101 -14.29 -9.69 -10.47
C GLY A 101 -13.81 -9.88 -9.02
N LYS A 102 -13.21 -11.05 -8.79
CA LYS A 102 -12.63 -11.45 -7.50
C LYS A 102 -11.12 -11.38 -7.58
N ASN A 103 -10.50 -10.66 -6.67
CA ASN A 103 -9.06 -10.65 -6.49
C ASN A 103 -8.69 -11.41 -5.22
N THR A 104 -7.48 -11.96 -5.21
CA THR A 104 -6.95 -12.70 -4.07
C THR A 104 -5.52 -12.27 -3.79
N LEU A 105 -5.19 -12.09 -2.52
CA LEU A 105 -3.83 -11.92 -2.04
C LEU A 105 -3.44 -13.05 -1.10
N LEU A 106 -2.18 -13.44 -1.14
CA LEU A 106 -1.60 -14.50 -0.32
C LEU A 106 -0.32 -14.02 0.36
N ILE A 107 -0.12 -14.42 1.62
CA ILE A 107 1.16 -14.29 2.34
C ILE A 107 1.64 -15.68 2.75
N SER A 108 2.96 -15.90 2.91
CA SER A 108 3.46 -17.14 3.49
C SER A 108 2.94 -17.30 4.93
N GLU A 109 2.49 -18.48 5.27
CA GLU A 109 1.83 -18.78 6.55
C GLU A 109 2.68 -18.43 7.78
N ASP A 110 4.01 -18.59 7.67
CA ASP A 110 4.98 -18.33 8.72
C ASP A 110 5.59 -16.91 8.70
N SER A 111 5.16 -16.05 7.77
CA SER A 111 5.75 -14.72 7.58
C SER A 111 5.32 -13.69 8.62
N ILE A 112 4.15 -13.89 9.22
CA ILE A 112 3.59 -13.04 10.28
C ILE A 112 3.28 -13.95 11.48
N GLN A 113 3.75 -13.57 12.65
CA GLN A 113 3.53 -14.30 13.89
C GLN A 113 2.43 -13.63 14.72
N GLU A 114 1.83 -14.39 15.63
CA GLU A 114 0.91 -13.85 16.63
C GLU A 114 1.58 -12.72 17.41
N ASN A 115 0.86 -11.61 17.62
CA ASN A 115 1.32 -10.37 18.26
C ASN A 115 2.26 -9.49 17.42
N ASP A 116 2.62 -9.84 16.19
CA ASP A 116 3.28 -8.89 15.29
C ASP A 116 2.41 -7.65 15.07
N ARG A 117 3.07 -6.53 14.84
CA ARG A 117 2.45 -5.25 14.58
C ARG A 117 2.82 -4.80 13.17
N CYS A 118 1.85 -4.73 12.28
CA CYS A 118 2.08 -4.55 10.85
C CYS A 118 1.65 -3.17 10.35
N LEU A 119 2.53 -2.50 9.63
CA LEU A 119 2.22 -1.33 8.82
C LEU A 119 1.83 -1.78 7.40
N VAL A 120 0.69 -1.31 6.91
CA VAL A 120 0.25 -1.56 5.52
C VAL A 120 0.82 -0.47 4.61
N VAL A 121 1.48 -0.87 3.52
CA VAL A 121 2.12 0.05 2.57
C VAL A 121 1.72 -0.30 1.14
N ASP A 122 1.31 0.69 0.36
CA ASP A 122 1.12 0.53 -1.08
C ASP A 122 1.45 1.84 -1.81
N ASP A 123 1.55 1.79 -3.13
CA ASP A 123 1.78 2.98 -3.94
C ASP A 123 0.53 3.85 -4.06
N LEU A 124 -0.65 3.25 -4.14
CA LEU A 124 -1.89 3.97 -4.43
C LEU A 124 -3.07 3.40 -3.66
N LEU A 125 -3.82 4.29 -3.01
CA LEU A 125 -5.13 4.01 -2.42
C LEU A 125 -6.23 4.49 -3.37
N ALA A 126 -6.85 3.55 -4.09
CA ALA A 126 -8.03 3.78 -4.89
C ALA A 126 -9.29 3.31 -4.14
N THR A 127 -9.88 2.19 -4.52
CA THR A 127 -11.06 1.61 -3.84
C THR A 127 -10.78 0.98 -2.48
N GLY A 128 -9.51 0.76 -2.13
CA GLY A 128 -9.10 0.21 -0.84
C GLY A 128 -9.13 -1.32 -0.73
N GLY A 129 -9.55 -2.03 -1.76
CA GLY A 129 -9.68 -3.50 -1.70
C GLY A 129 -8.38 -4.24 -1.39
N SER A 130 -7.25 -3.85 -2.01
CA SER A 130 -5.94 -4.46 -1.72
C SER A 130 -5.48 -4.17 -0.29
N ALA A 131 -5.68 -2.94 0.18
CA ALA A 131 -5.32 -2.56 1.54
C ALA A 131 -6.18 -3.31 2.59
N ALA A 132 -7.48 -3.39 2.36
CA ALA A 132 -8.39 -4.18 3.22
C ALA A 132 -7.99 -5.66 3.24
N ALA A 133 -7.64 -6.23 2.08
CA ALA A 133 -7.17 -7.61 2.01
C ALA A 133 -5.87 -7.84 2.79
N MET A 134 -4.91 -6.92 2.73
CA MET A 134 -3.70 -6.98 3.55
C MET A 134 -4.00 -6.92 5.05
N ILE A 135 -4.94 -6.06 5.46
CA ILE A 135 -5.42 -5.96 6.85
C ILE A 135 -6.03 -7.30 7.31
N GLU A 136 -6.89 -7.90 6.49
CA GLU A 136 -7.51 -9.19 6.83
C GLU A 136 -6.47 -10.32 6.92
N LEU A 137 -5.48 -10.36 6.03
CA LEU A 137 -4.38 -11.33 6.12
C LEU A 137 -3.59 -11.19 7.42
N VAL A 138 -3.29 -9.95 7.85
CA VAL A 138 -2.62 -9.68 9.14
C VAL A 138 -3.46 -10.18 10.31
N LYS A 139 -4.78 -9.92 10.29
CA LYS A 139 -5.72 -10.40 11.33
C LYS A 139 -5.82 -11.93 11.36
N MET A 140 -5.85 -12.59 10.18
CA MET A 140 -5.85 -14.06 10.08
C MET A 140 -4.61 -14.68 10.71
N ALA A 141 -3.46 -14.00 10.62
CA ALA A 141 -2.23 -14.39 11.31
C ALA A 141 -2.22 -14.06 12.82
N LYS A 142 -3.33 -13.53 13.37
CA LYS A 142 -3.47 -13.08 14.76
C LYS A 142 -2.52 -11.93 15.14
N ALA A 143 -2.12 -11.14 14.16
CA ALA A 143 -1.29 -9.95 14.30
C ALA A 143 -2.17 -8.69 14.25
N THR A 144 -1.56 -7.53 14.52
CA THR A 144 -2.26 -6.25 14.61
C THR A 144 -1.86 -5.30 13.49
N PRO A 145 -2.76 -4.94 12.56
CA PRO A 145 -2.55 -3.79 11.67
C PRO A 145 -2.56 -2.50 12.50
N VAL A 146 -1.52 -1.66 12.37
CA VAL A 146 -1.38 -0.45 13.21
C VAL A 146 -1.68 0.84 12.48
N ALA A 147 -1.39 0.90 11.20
CA ALA A 147 -1.66 2.04 10.32
C ALA A 147 -1.52 1.60 8.85
N ALA A 148 -1.97 2.45 7.93
CA ALA A 148 -1.73 2.30 6.50
C ALA A 148 -1.12 3.59 5.93
N ILE A 149 -0.19 3.45 4.97
CA ILE A 149 0.42 4.59 4.29
C ILE A 149 0.56 4.31 2.79
N PHE A 150 0.23 5.33 2.00
CA PHE A 150 0.24 5.30 0.55
C PHE A 150 1.03 6.48 0.00
N TYR A 151 1.62 6.32 -1.17
CA TYR A 151 2.19 7.46 -1.88
C TYR A 151 1.06 8.35 -2.43
N ILE A 152 0.07 7.75 -3.09
CA ILE A 152 -1.07 8.43 -3.71
C ILE A 152 -2.39 7.96 -3.10
N GLU A 153 -3.34 8.88 -2.94
CA GLU A 153 -4.74 8.60 -2.63
C GLU A 153 -5.64 9.23 -3.69
N LEU A 154 -6.69 8.49 -4.05
CA LEU A 154 -7.81 8.95 -4.88
C LEU A 154 -9.05 9.06 -4.00
N PRO A 155 -9.32 10.22 -3.35
CA PRO A 155 -10.34 10.34 -2.30
C PRO A 155 -11.75 10.01 -2.80
N ASP A 156 -12.06 10.32 -4.06
CA ASP A 156 -13.37 10.10 -4.66
C ASP A 156 -13.73 8.62 -4.80
N LEU A 157 -12.75 7.72 -4.79
CA LEU A 157 -12.94 6.27 -4.79
C LEU A 157 -13.17 5.67 -3.40
N HIS A 158 -13.14 6.52 -2.36
CA HIS A 158 -13.52 6.18 -0.99
C HIS A 158 -12.75 5.01 -0.35
N GLY A 159 -11.49 4.77 -0.75
CA GLY A 159 -10.70 3.65 -0.26
C GLY A 159 -10.52 3.62 1.27
N ILE A 160 -10.47 4.78 1.94
CA ILE A 160 -10.44 4.88 3.40
C ILE A 160 -11.68 4.22 4.03
N LYS A 161 -12.86 4.34 3.41
CA LYS A 161 -14.08 3.69 3.93
C LYS A 161 -13.96 2.17 3.89
N GLU A 162 -13.34 1.62 2.85
CA GLU A 162 -13.12 0.18 2.72
C GLU A 162 -12.11 -0.33 3.75
N ILE A 163 -11.02 0.39 3.97
CA ILE A 163 -10.06 0.09 5.03
C ILE A 163 -10.76 0.08 6.40
N LYS A 164 -11.58 1.07 6.70
CA LYS A 164 -12.29 1.17 7.99
C LYS A 164 -13.30 0.05 8.23
N LYS A 165 -13.86 -0.55 7.18
CA LYS A 165 -14.71 -1.76 7.33
C LYS A 165 -13.89 -2.97 7.81
N ALA A 166 -12.64 -3.12 7.32
CA ALA A 166 -11.75 -4.18 7.75
C ALA A 166 -11.22 -3.92 9.16
N MET A 167 -10.75 -2.70 9.43
CA MET A 167 -10.31 -2.22 10.75
C MET A 167 -10.20 -0.69 10.76
N ASP A 168 -10.63 -0.04 11.83
CA ASP A 168 -10.47 1.40 12.01
C ASP A 168 -9.05 1.73 12.47
N ILE A 169 -8.15 1.91 11.51
CA ILE A 169 -6.75 2.29 11.69
C ILE A 169 -6.47 3.64 11.05
N PRO A 170 -5.43 4.37 11.51
CA PRO A 170 -4.95 5.57 10.83
C PRO A 170 -4.51 5.28 9.40
N VAL A 171 -4.93 6.14 8.46
CA VAL A 171 -4.57 6.07 7.04
C VAL A 171 -3.89 7.36 6.64
N HIS A 172 -2.77 7.26 5.94
CA HIS A 172 -1.97 8.39 5.48
C HIS A 172 -1.66 8.26 3.99
N SER A 173 -1.56 9.40 3.34
CA SER A 173 -1.08 9.53 1.96
C SER A 173 -0.19 10.76 1.83
N LEU A 174 0.81 10.72 0.92
CA LEU A 174 1.63 11.91 0.64
C LEU A 174 0.94 12.85 -0.34
N VAL A 175 0.19 12.29 -1.29
CA VAL A 175 -0.43 13.05 -2.39
C VAL A 175 -1.87 12.62 -2.55
N GLN A 176 -2.76 13.60 -2.77
CA GLN A 176 -4.16 13.35 -3.11
C GLN A 176 -4.47 13.92 -4.50
N PHE A 177 -5.17 13.15 -5.32
CA PHE A 177 -5.75 13.60 -6.58
C PHE A 177 -7.27 13.48 -6.49
N GLU A 178 -7.95 14.62 -6.66
CA GLU A 178 -9.41 14.71 -6.71
C GLU A 178 -9.87 14.68 -8.18
N GLY A 179 -11.14 14.35 -8.42
CA GLY A 179 -11.76 14.37 -9.76
C GLY A 179 -11.53 13.07 -10.57
N GLU A 180 -11.50 11.93 -9.91
CA GLU A 180 -11.36 10.60 -10.55
C GLU A 180 -12.74 9.99 -10.89
#